data_9401a7285a40fe0e7e59537cf2d381b2
#
_entry.id   9401a7285a40fe0e7e59537cf2d381b2
#
_cell.length_a   1.000
_cell.length_b   1.000
_cell.length_c   1.000
_cell.angle_alpha   90.00
_cell.angle_beta   90.00
_cell.angle_gamma   90.00
#
_symmetry.space_group_name_H-M   'P 1'
#
loop_
_entity.id
_entity.type
_entity.pdbx_description
1 polymer ?
#
loop_
_entity_poly.entity_id
_entity_poly.type
_entity_poly.pdbx_seq_one_letter_code
_entity_poly.pdbx_strand_id
1 'polypeptide(L)' 'MPDYNEYLDSIYSLLQPFLKEGVSLTEDTELVTELGLTSLQVMSMIEDIEDHFDISIPLNILPDIRTVRDLAKQLAGLSH' A
#
# COMPACT_ATOMS: atom_id res chain seq x y z
N MET A 1 4.74 -17.98 -2.95
CA MET A 1 3.76 -17.01 -2.44
C MET A 1 4.45 -15.68 -2.17
N PRO A 2 3.80 -14.55 -2.45
CA PRO A 2 4.41 -13.26 -2.13
C PRO A 2 4.62 -13.13 -0.62
N ASP A 3 5.74 -12.56 -0.25
CA ASP A 3 6.04 -12.29 1.15
C ASP A 3 5.94 -10.78 1.43
N TYR A 4 6.22 -10.41 2.67
CA TYR A 4 6.14 -9.03 3.11
C TYR A 4 7.00 -8.10 2.22
N ASN A 5 8.22 -8.52 1.89
CA ASN A 5 9.12 -7.71 1.08
C ASN A 5 8.62 -7.53 -0.35
N GLU A 6 8.01 -8.54 -0.93
CA GLU A 6 7.43 -8.42 -2.27
C GLU A 6 6.27 -7.43 -2.27
N TYR A 7 5.43 -7.45 -1.25
CA TYR A 7 4.36 -6.48 -1.13
C TYR A 7 4.92 -5.07 -0.94
N LEU A 8 5.97 -4.91 -0.13
CA LEU A 8 6.62 -3.62 0.05
C LEU A 8 7.13 -3.06 -1.27
N ASP A 9 7.84 -3.88 -2.05
CA ASP A 9 8.38 -3.46 -3.34
C ASP A 9 7.28 -3.00 -4.29
N SER A 10 6.19 -3.74 -4.32
CA SER A 10 5.04 -3.37 -5.16
C SER A 10 4.40 -2.07 -4.71
N ILE A 11 4.24 -1.90 -3.40
CA ILE A 11 3.68 -0.66 -2.85
C ILE A 11 4.57 0.52 -3.18
N TYR A 12 5.88 0.39 -3.02
CA TYR A 12 6.82 1.45 -3.34
C TYR A 12 6.73 1.83 -4.82
N SER A 13 6.63 0.83 -5.71
CA SER A 13 6.51 1.08 -7.14
C SER A 13 5.22 1.84 -7.47
N LEU A 14 4.12 1.46 -6.85
CA LEU A 14 2.82 2.11 -7.08
C LEU A 14 2.78 3.53 -6.52
N LEU A 15 3.55 3.81 -5.48
CA LEU A 15 3.58 5.13 -4.86
C LEU A 15 4.54 6.10 -5.55
N GLN A 16 5.43 5.62 -6.42
CA GLN A 16 6.40 6.50 -7.09
C GLN A 16 5.75 7.73 -7.76
N PRO A 17 4.63 7.58 -8.51
CA PRO A 17 4.01 8.74 -9.14
C PRO A 17 3.47 9.79 -8.16
N PHE A 18 3.28 9.43 -6.91
CA PHE A 18 2.73 10.33 -5.90
C PHE A 18 3.81 10.98 -5.04
N LEU A 19 5.07 10.62 -5.25
CA LEU A 19 6.16 11.19 -4.47
C LEU A 19 6.44 12.63 -4.86
N LYS A 20 6.57 13.47 -3.86
CA LYS A 20 7.03 14.84 -4.05
C LYS A 20 8.53 14.86 -3.99
N GLU A 21 9.12 15.89 -4.59
CA GLU A 21 10.56 16.07 -4.59
C GLU A 21 11.08 16.14 -3.16
N GLY A 22 12.13 15.37 -2.87
CA GLY A 22 12.75 15.34 -1.55
C GLY A 22 12.12 14.38 -0.56
N VAL A 23 11.07 13.66 -0.97
CA VAL A 23 10.40 12.67 -0.09
C VAL A 23 10.95 11.28 -0.39
N SER A 24 11.38 10.60 0.68
CA SER A 24 11.83 9.20 0.60
C SER A 24 10.76 8.28 1.16
N LEU A 25 10.51 7.17 0.47
CA LEU A 25 9.58 6.15 0.97
C LEU A 25 10.27 5.26 1.98
N THR A 26 9.58 5.04 3.09
CA THR A 26 9.97 4.06 4.10
C THR A 26 8.73 3.29 4.52
N GLU A 27 8.91 2.25 5.33
CA GLU A 27 7.77 1.52 5.87
C GLU A 27 6.90 2.39 6.78
N ASP A 28 7.48 3.42 7.37
CA ASP A 28 6.75 4.32 8.28
C ASP A 28 6.10 5.50 7.56
N THR A 29 6.26 5.62 6.25
CA THR A 29 5.64 6.69 5.48
C THR A 29 4.12 6.61 5.58
N GLU A 30 3.49 7.71 5.99
CA GLU A 30 2.04 7.78 6.11
C GLU A 30 1.43 8.15 4.76
N LEU A 31 0.47 7.34 4.31
CA LEU A 31 -0.10 7.46 2.97
C LEU A 31 -0.90 8.75 2.80
N VAL A 32 -1.71 9.08 3.79
CA VAL A 32 -2.59 10.25 3.71
C VAL A 32 -1.87 11.51 4.18
N THR A 33 -1.24 11.47 5.34
CA THR A 33 -0.67 12.68 5.95
C THR A 33 0.64 13.12 5.32
N GLU A 34 1.49 12.17 4.93
CA GLU A 34 2.78 12.50 4.32
C GLU A 34 2.71 12.60 2.81
N LEU A 35 2.03 11.65 2.16
CA LEU A 35 1.94 11.63 0.70
C LEU A 35 0.73 12.38 0.17
N GLY A 36 -0.21 12.74 1.03
CA GLY A 36 -1.40 13.49 0.64
C GLY A 36 -2.38 12.69 -0.21
N LEU A 37 -2.37 11.36 -0.09
CA LEU A 37 -3.29 10.53 -0.85
C LEU A 37 -4.70 10.66 -0.31
N THR A 38 -5.66 10.73 -1.23
CA THR A 38 -7.08 10.67 -0.88
C THR A 38 -7.50 9.21 -0.67
N SER A 39 -8.65 9.01 -0.04
CA SER A 39 -9.20 7.66 0.11
C SER A 39 -9.39 6.96 -1.23
N LEU A 40 -9.81 7.71 -2.25
CA LEU A 40 -9.98 7.15 -3.59
C LEU A 40 -8.65 6.69 -4.19
N GLN A 41 -7.59 7.45 -3.95
CA GLN A 41 -6.27 7.08 -4.44
C GLN A 41 -5.74 5.84 -3.73
N VAL A 42 -5.98 5.72 -2.43
CA VAL A 42 -5.59 4.52 -1.66
C VAL A 42 -6.38 3.31 -2.17
N MET A 43 -7.68 3.47 -2.42
CA MET A 43 -8.51 2.38 -2.96
C MET A 43 -8.04 1.94 -4.33
N SER A 44 -7.69 2.90 -5.19
CA SER A 44 -7.16 2.62 -6.53
C SER A 44 -5.87 1.82 -6.45
N MET A 45 -4.99 2.19 -5.53
CA MET A 45 -3.74 1.48 -5.30
C MET A 45 -4.00 0.05 -4.84
N ILE A 46 -4.96 -0.12 -3.94
CA ILE A 46 -5.34 -1.45 -3.46
C ILE A 46 -5.88 -2.32 -4.61
N GLU A 47 -6.69 -1.74 -5.49
CA GLU A 47 -7.20 -2.47 -6.66
C GLU A 47 -6.07 -2.92 -7.58
N ASP A 48 -5.07 -2.08 -7.79
CA ASP A 48 -3.90 -2.44 -8.59
C ASP A 48 -3.14 -3.61 -7.95
N ILE A 49 -3.03 -3.61 -6.63
CA ILE A 49 -2.38 -4.71 -5.90
C ILE A 49 -3.19 -6.00 -6.04
N GLU A 50 -4.52 -5.90 -5.92
CA GLU A 50 -5.40 -7.06 -6.09
C GLU A 50 -5.21 -7.70 -7.46
N ASP A 51 -5.14 -6.89 -8.49
CA ASP A 51 -4.92 -7.38 -9.85
C ASP A 51 -3.54 -7.98 -10.02
N HIS A 52 -2.53 -7.34 -9.45
CA HIS A 52 -1.14 -7.78 -9.61
C HIS A 52 -0.88 -9.12 -8.92
N PHE A 53 -1.44 -9.33 -7.75
CA PHE A 53 -1.21 -10.55 -6.96
C PHE A 53 -2.37 -11.54 -7.04
N ASP A 54 -3.44 -11.20 -7.76
CA ASP A 54 -4.64 -12.03 -7.88
C ASP A 54 -5.22 -12.40 -6.52
N ILE A 55 -5.41 -11.40 -5.67
CA ILE A 55 -5.99 -11.55 -4.34
C ILE A 55 -7.16 -10.59 -4.15
N SER A 56 -8.01 -10.89 -3.17
CA SER A 56 -9.10 -10.00 -2.79
C SER A 56 -8.78 -9.35 -1.46
N ILE A 57 -8.87 -8.03 -1.40
CA ILE A 57 -8.58 -7.26 -0.19
C ILE A 57 -9.89 -6.69 0.35
N PRO A 58 -10.31 -7.05 1.57
CA PRO A 58 -11.52 -6.50 2.16
C PRO A 58 -11.40 -4.99 2.38
N LEU A 59 -12.42 -4.24 1.98
CA LEU A 59 -12.41 -2.78 2.16
C LEU A 59 -12.45 -2.36 3.63
N ASN A 60 -12.88 -3.24 4.52
CA ASN A 60 -12.95 -2.92 5.94
C ASN A 60 -11.58 -2.79 6.60
N ILE A 61 -10.49 -3.12 5.90
CA ILE A 61 -9.15 -2.91 6.44
C ILE A 61 -8.65 -1.47 6.23
N LEU A 62 -9.33 -0.69 5.37
CA LEU A 62 -8.89 0.68 5.04
C LEU A 62 -8.65 1.57 6.26
N PRO A 63 -9.53 1.59 7.27
CA PRO A 63 -9.30 2.42 8.46
C PRO A 63 -8.04 2.03 9.25
N ASP A 64 -7.57 0.80 9.09
CA ASP A 64 -6.40 0.31 9.81
C ASP A 64 -5.10 0.57 9.03
N ILE A 65 -5.20 1.01 7.78
CA ILE A 65 -4.04 1.28 6.93
C ILE A 65 -3.68 2.75 7.03
N ARG A 66 -2.58 3.04 7.72
CA ARG A 66 -2.06 4.40 7.84
C ARG A 66 -0.71 4.54 7.18
N THR A 67 0.15 3.56 7.35
CA THR A 67 1.51 3.58 6.81
C THR A 67 1.69 2.49 5.75
N VAL A 68 2.81 2.58 5.04
CA VAL A 68 3.21 1.53 4.08
C VAL A 68 3.31 0.19 4.79
N ARG A 69 3.89 0.18 6.00
CA ARG A 69 4.00 -1.05 6.80
C ARG A 69 2.65 -1.67 7.09
N ASP A 70 1.68 -0.85 7.48
CA ASP A 70 0.32 -1.33 7.78
C ASP A 70 -0.28 -2.05 6.57
N LEU A 71 -0.14 -1.46 5.39
CA LEU A 71 -0.66 -2.06 4.17
C LEU A 71 0.07 -3.37 3.84
N ALA A 72 1.38 -3.38 3.91
CA ALA A 72 2.18 -4.57 3.61
C ALA A 72 1.84 -5.72 4.56
N LYS A 73 1.64 -5.43 5.84
CA LYS A 73 1.28 -6.45 6.82
C LYS A 73 -0.10 -7.04 6.56
N GLN A 74 -1.05 -6.20 6.17
CA GLN A 74 -2.40 -6.68 5.84
C GLN A 74 -2.35 -7.60 4.62
N LEU A 75 -1.57 -7.22 3.60
CA LEU A 75 -1.42 -8.03 2.40
C LEU A 75 -0.76 -9.38 2.72
N ALA A 76 0.29 -9.37 3.52
CA ALA A 76 0.98 -10.59 3.93
C ALA A 76 0.05 -11.52 4.70
N GLY A 77 -0.82 -10.95 5.55
CA GLY A 77 -1.81 -11.72 6.29
C GLY A 77 -2.87 -12.36 5.40
N LEU A 78 -3.22 -11.69 4.29
CA LEU A 78 -4.25 -12.19 3.38
C LEU A 78 -3.73 -13.30 2.46
N SER A 79 -2.43 -13.42 2.28
CA SER A 79 -1.84 -14.40 1.37
C SER A 79 -1.64 -15.78 1.98
N HIS A 80 -2.12 -16.02 3.16
CA HIS A 80 -2.06 -17.33 3.83
C HIS A 80 -3.17 -18.28 3.40
#